data_1f17daced0868d158e0cd129714d1855
#
_entry.id   1f17daced0868d158e0cd129714d1855
#
_cell.length_a   1.000
_cell.length_b   1.000
_cell.length_c   1.000
_cell.angle_alpha   90.00
_cell.angle_beta   90.00
_cell.angle_gamma   90.00
#
_symmetry.space_group_name_H-M   'P 1'
#
loop_
_entity.id
_entity.type
_entity.pdbx_description
1 polymer ?
#
loop_
_entity_poly.entity_id
_entity_poly.type
_entity_poly.pdbx_seq_one_letter_code
_entity_poly.pdbx_strand_id
1 'polypeptide(L)'
;MRILFICHGNICRSPMAEYIMKELVKREGVAGDWEIESAAVSREEIGNPVYPPARRKLLEQGISCGQHAARQMTRADYDWFDLLIGMDRSNLRTMQRICGGDPDGKLHLLLDFTDRKGEEVADPWYTGDFDAVWEDLLEGCQALLREYR
;
A
#
# COMPACT_ATOMS: atom_id res chain seq x y z
N MET A 1 3.89 -3.41 14.74
CA MET A 1 4.24 -2.64 13.53
C MET A 1 2.99 -2.10 12.87
N ARG A 2 2.92 -0.81 12.66
CA ARG A 2 1.78 -0.13 12.03
C ARG A 2 2.19 0.40 10.67
N ILE A 3 1.56 -0.09 9.61
CA ILE A 3 1.89 0.29 8.22
C ILE A 3 0.67 0.85 7.50
N LEU A 4 0.84 1.97 6.82
CA LEU A 4 -0.16 2.55 5.93
C LEU A 4 0.37 2.54 4.50
N PHE A 5 -0.30 1.78 3.62
CA PHE A 5 0.00 1.79 2.19
C PHE A 5 -0.78 2.90 1.49
N ILE A 6 -0.14 3.63 0.61
CA ILE A 6 -0.71 4.83 0.00
C ILE A 6 -0.51 4.80 -1.51
N CYS A 7 -1.57 5.13 -2.26
CA CYS A 7 -1.50 5.37 -3.68
C CYS A 7 -2.39 6.56 -4.03
N HIS A 8 -2.60 6.84 -5.31
CA HIS A 8 -3.37 8.02 -5.72
C HIS A 8 -4.82 7.97 -5.24
N GLY A 9 -5.56 6.90 -5.59
CA GLY A 9 -7.01 6.81 -5.34
C GLY A 9 -7.45 5.85 -4.24
N ASN A 10 -6.56 5.01 -3.75
CA ASN A 10 -6.88 3.97 -2.75
C ASN A 10 -7.93 2.95 -3.24
N ILE A 11 -7.92 2.64 -4.53
CA ILE A 11 -8.80 1.62 -5.10
C ILE A 11 -8.06 0.48 -5.81
N CYS A 12 -6.77 0.64 -6.13
CA CYS A 12 -5.96 -0.37 -6.81
C CYS A 12 -4.74 -0.77 -5.98
N ARG A 13 -3.61 -0.07 -6.16
CA ARG A 13 -2.31 -0.48 -5.59
C ARG A 13 -2.30 -0.56 -4.07
N SER A 14 -2.76 0.48 -3.39
CA SER A 14 -2.68 0.51 -1.92
C SER A 14 -3.60 -0.51 -1.25
N PRO A 15 -4.87 -0.70 -1.67
CA PRO A 15 -5.66 -1.77 -1.07
C PRO A 15 -5.15 -3.15 -1.44
N MET A 16 -4.62 -3.35 -2.66
CA MET A 16 -4.00 -4.64 -3.00
C MET A 16 -2.83 -4.93 -2.05
N ALA A 17 -1.94 -3.95 -1.83
CA ALA A 17 -0.81 -4.12 -0.90
C ALA A 17 -1.30 -4.42 0.52
N GLU A 18 -2.33 -3.75 0.98
CA GLU A 18 -2.93 -3.99 2.29
C GLU A 18 -3.37 -5.44 2.44
N TYR A 19 -4.14 -5.96 1.49
CA TYR A 19 -4.67 -7.33 1.58
C TYR A 19 -3.59 -8.40 1.36
N ILE A 20 -2.60 -8.13 0.50
CA ILE A 20 -1.43 -9.00 0.35
C ILE A 20 -0.67 -9.09 1.67
N MET A 21 -0.38 -7.96 2.29
CA MET A 21 0.39 -7.93 3.54
C MET A 21 -0.37 -8.62 4.68
N LYS A 22 -1.68 -8.38 4.78
CA LYS A 22 -2.51 -9.05 5.77
C LYS A 22 -2.48 -10.57 5.62
N GLU A 23 -2.50 -11.06 4.39
CA GLU A 23 -2.41 -12.50 4.14
C GLU A 23 -1.03 -13.06 4.48
N LEU A 24 0.04 -12.33 4.15
CA LEU A 24 1.40 -12.78 4.47
C LEU A 24 1.63 -12.90 5.98
N VAL A 25 1.22 -11.88 6.76
CA VAL A 25 1.40 -11.93 8.22
C VAL A 25 0.54 -13.01 8.86
N LYS A 26 -0.64 -13.27 8.30
CA LYS A 26 -1.51 -14.35 8.74
C LYS A 26 -0.86 -15.71 8.51
N ARG A 27 -0.30 -15.94 7.32
CA ARG A 27 0.37 -17.22 6.98
C ARG A 27 1.58 -17.47 7.87
N GLU A 28 2.30 -16.39 8.26
CA GLU A 28 3.45 -16.51 9.16
C GLU A 28 3.07 -16.59 10.64
N GLY A 29 1.79 -16.49 10.96
CA GLY A 29 1.32 -16.56 12.34
C GLY A 29 1.66 -15.34 13.19
N VAL A 30 1.93 -14.19 12.57
CA VAL A 30 2.33 -12.95 13.25
C VAL A 30 1.32 -11.80 13.08
N ALA A 31 0.11 -12.12 12.62
CA ALA A 31 -0.90 -11.10 12.33
C ALA A 31 -1.21 -10.18 13.53
N GLY A 32 -1.14 -10.70 14.74
CA GLY A 32 -1.41 -9.92 15.95
C GLY A 32 -0.40 -8.83 16.25
N ASP A 33 0.79 -8.90 15.62
CA ASP A 33 1.87 -7.91 15.81
C ASP A 33 1.81 -6.79 14.78
N TRP A 34 0.85 -6.81 13.85
CA TRP A 34 0.78 -5.89 12.71
C TRP A 34 -0.58 -5.21 12.62
N GLU A 35 -0.56 -3.90 12.43
CA GLU A 35 -1.74 -3.13 12.03
C GLU A 35 -1.48 -2.61 10.62
N ILE A 36 -2.33 -3.00 9.66
CA ILE A 36 -2.12 -2.73 8.24
C ILE A 36 -3.36 -2.05 7.68
N GLU A 37 -3.18 -0.87 7.08
CA GLU A 37 -4.26 -0.12 6.46
C GLU A 37 -3.79 0.47 5.14
N SER A 38 -4.69 1.10 4.40
CA SER A 38 -4.37 1.82 3.18
C SER A 38 -5.18 3.11 3.07
N ALA A 39 -4.66 4.06 2.30
CA ALA A 39 -5.29 5.36 2.09
C ALA A 39 -4.86 5.94 0.75
N ALA A 40 -5.52 7.03 0.34
CA ALA A 40 -5.24 7.78 -0.89
C ALA A 40 -4.56 9.10 -0.56
N VAL A 41 -3.81 9.63 -1.53
CA VAL A 41 -3.38 11.03 -1.47
C VAL A 41 -4.46 11.97 -2.02
N SER A 42 -5.37 11.49 -2.86
CA SER A 42 -6.43 12.29 -3.47
C SER A 42 -7.78 12.03 -2.81
N ARG A 43 -8.75 12.84 -3.18
CA ARG A 43 -10.15 12.72 -2.74
C ARG A 43 -11.06 12.14 -3.80
N GLU A 44 -10.50 11.76 -4.95
CA GLU A 44 -11.27 11.40 -6.15
C GLU A 44 -12.17 10.19 -5.95
N GLU A 45 -11.73 9.21 -5.15
CA GLU A 45 -12.40 7.92 -5.00
C GLU A 45 -12.92 7.66 -3.59
N ILE A 46 -13.02 8.69 -2.74
CA ILE A 46 -13.46 8.51 -1.35
C ILE A 46 -14.78 7.73 -1.30
N GLY A 47 -14.79 6.66 -0.49
CA GLY A 47 -15.96 5.80 -0.29
C GLY A 47 -16.06 4.64 -1.27
N ASN A 48 -15.26 4.62 -2.33
CA ASN A 48 -15.34 3.58 -3.35
C ASN A 48 -14.67 2.28 -2.92
N PRO A 49 -15.18 1.12 -3.37
CA PRO A 49 -14.57 -0.18 -3.07
C PRO A 49 -13.32 -0.41 -3.92
N VAL A 50 -12.66 -1.53 -3.68
CA VAL A 50 -11.55 -1.97 -4.53
C VAL A 50 -12.02 -2.07 -5.98
N TYR A 51 -11.23 -1.50 -6.88
CA TYR A 51 -11.51 -1.51 -8.32
C TYR A 51 -11.68 -2.96 -8.81
N PRO A 52 -12.72 -3.28 -9.61
CA PRO A 52 -13.03 -4.68 -9.96
C PRO A 52 -11.85 -5.50 -10.52
N PRO A 53 -11.02 -5.01 -11.46
CA PRO A 53 -9.85 -5.78 -11.91
C PRO A 53 -8.83 -6.07 -10.82
N ALA A 54 -8.63 -5.13 -9.88
CA ALA A 54 -7.74 -5.33 -8.74
C ALA A 54 -8.29 -6.41 -7.82
N ARG A 55 -9.59 -6.37 -7.54
CA ARG A 55 -10.27 -7.37 -6.74
C ARG A 55 -10.18 -8.76 -7.37
N ARG A 56 -10.40 -8.86 -8.69
CA ARG A 56 -10.28 -10.12 -9.41
C ARG A 56 -8.88 -10.70 -9.30
N LYS A 57 -7.85 -9.84 -9.41
CA LYS A 57 -6.45 -10.30 -9.28
C LYS A 57 -6.17 -10.89 -7.91
N LEU A 58 -6.63 -10.24 -6.86
CA LEU A 58 -6.50 -10.76 -5.48
C LEU A 58 -7.21 -12.10 -5.35
N LEU A 59 -8.45 -12.22 -5.86
CA LEU A 59 -9.21 -13.47 -5.80
C LEU A 59 -8.54 -14.61 -6.55
N GLU A 60 -7.90 -14.34 -7.70
CA GLU A 60 -7.11 -15.33 -8.44
C GLU A 60 -6.00 -15.91 -7.58
N GLN A 61 -5.45 -15.11 -6.66
CA GLN A 61 -4.37 -15.52 -5.76
C GLN A 61 -4.88 -16.04 -4.42
N GLY A 62 -6.18 -16.25 -4.30
CA GLY A 62 -6.79 -16.77 -3.08
C GLY A 62 -6.95 -15.75 -1.96
N ILE A 63 -6.89 -14.47 -2.29
CA ILE A 63 -7.02 -13.39 -1.31
C ILE A 63 -8.37 -12.69 -1.48
N SER A 64 -9.17 -12.70 -0.41
CA SER A 64 -10.46 -12.03 -0.36
C SER A 64 -10.28 -10.61 0.14
N CYS A 65 -10.84 -9.63 -0.57
CA CYS A 65 -10.96 -8.27 -0.05
C CYS A 65 -12.09 -8.22 0.96
N GLY A 66 -11.87 -7.49 2.05
CA GLY A 66 -12.95 -7.19 2.98
C GLY A 66 -13.84 -6.07 2.45
N GLN A 67 -14.51 -5.38 3.36
CA GLN A 67 -15.32 -4.20 3.03
C GLN A 67 -14.43 -2.97 2.98
N HIS A 68 -13.71 -2.81 1.87
CA HIS A 68 -12.84 -1.67 1.68
C HIS A 68 -13.63 -0.47 1.15
N ALA A 69 -13.39 0.70 1.74
CA ALA A 69 -13.87 1.97 1.24
C ALA A 69 -12.68 2.94 1.22
N ALA A 70 -12.40 3.53 0.06
CA ALA A 70 -11.28 4.43 -0.10
C ALA A 70 -11.39 5.63 0.85
N ARG A 71 -10.28 6.00 1.49
CA ARG A 71 -10.18 7.20 2.33
C ARG A 71 -8.95 8.00 1.97
N GLN A 72 -8.97 9.29 2.23
CA GLN A 72 -7.78 10.12 2.07
C GLN A 72 -6.92 10.06 3.34
N MET A 73 -5.60 9.99 3.17
CA MET A 73 -4.68 10.11 4.29
C MET A 73 -4.75 11.50 4.89
N THR A 74 -4.45 11.61 6.18
CA THR A 74 -4.39 12.86 6.91
C THR A 74 -3.05 13.00 7.62
N ARG A 75 -2.77 14.20 8.13
CA ARG A 75 -1.55 14.44 8.90
C ARG A 75 -1.49 13.56 10.16
N ALA A 76 -2.64 13.24 10.75
CA ALA A 76 -2.70 12.35 11.92
C ALA A 76 -2.16 10.95 11.62
N ASP A 77 -2.26 10.48 10.37
CA ASP A 77 -1.71 9.18 9.97
C ASP A 77 -0.18 9.14 10.16
N TYR A 78 0.50 10.27 9.94
CA TYR A 78 1.94 10.33 10.13
C TYR A 78 2.36 10.02 11.57
N ASP A 79 1.60 10.50 12.54
CA ASP A 79 1.91 10.25 13.95
C ASP A 79 1.55 8.82 14.37
N TRP A 80 0.50 8.26 13.80
CA TRP A 80 -0.01 6.94 14.19
C TRP A 80 0.79 5.78 13.61
N PHE A 81 1.12 5.84 12.31
CA PHE A 81 1.79 4.74 11.64
C PHE A 81 3.32 4.83 11.78
N ASP A 82 3.95 3.66 11.86
CA ASP A 82 5.42 3.56 11.89
C ASP A 82 6.01 3.78 10.49
N LEU A 83 5.33 3.26 9.47
CA LEU A 83 5.74 3.39 8.07
C LEU A 83 4.54 3.83 7.23
N LEU A 84 4.76 4.81 6.36
CA LEU A 84 3.80 5.26 5.37
C LEU A 84 4.45 5.03 4.00
N ILE A 85 3.86 4.12 3.21
CA ILE A 85 4.52 3.56 2.05
C ILE A 85 3.74 3.90 0.79
N GLY A 86 4.34 4.74 -0.06
CA GLY A 86 3.78 5.11 -1.37
C GLY A 86 4.25 4.15 -2.45
N MET A 87 3.59 4.21 -3.60
CA MET A 87 3.86 3.33 -4.73
C MET A 87 4.77 3.99 -5.77
N ASP A 88 4.73 5.31 -5.87
CA ASP A 88 5.52 6.06 -6.83
C ASP A 88 5.94 7.43 -6.24
N ARG A 89 6.81 8.14 -6.95
CA ARG A 89 7.34 9.41 -6.47
C ARG A 89 6.26 10.51 -6.41
N SER A 90 5.26 10.43 -7.27
CA SER A 90 4.12 11.34 -7.21
C SER A 90 3.38 11.19 -5.88
N ASN A 91 3.17 9.95 -5.44
CA ASN A 91 2.58 9.67 -4.13
C ASN A 91 3.44 10.30 -3.02
N LEU A 92 4.76 10.05 -3.03
CA LEU A 92 5.65 10.57 -1.99
C LEU A 92 5.61 12.10 -1.91
N ARG A 93 5.62 12.80 -3.04
CA ARG A 93 5.57 14.27 -3.04
C ARG A 93 4.31 14.79 -2.38
N THR A 94 3.16 14.19 -2.68
CA THR A 94 1.89 14.60 -2.08
C THR A 94 1.83 14.18 -0.61
N MET A 95 2.34 13.00 -0.25
CA MET A 95 2.43 12.56 1.14
C MET A 95 3.24 13.54 1.99
N GLN A 96 4.39 13.99 1.50
CA GLN A 96 5.21 14.99 2.19
C GLN A 96 4.46 16.29 2.41
N ARG A 97 3.70 16.71 1.41
CA ARG A 97 2.89 17.94 1.50
C ARG A 97 1.80 17.81 2.56
N ILE A 98 1.08 16.70 2.56
CA ILE A 98 0.01 16.43 3.54
C ILE A 98 0.58 16.37 4.96
N CYS A 99 1.72 15.70 5.14
CA CYS A 99 2.35 15.51 6.46
C CYS A 99 3.14 16.74 6.94
N GLY A 100 3.41 17.69 6.07
CA GLY A 100 4.25 18.85 6.41
C GLY A 100 5.73 18.50 6.48
N GLY A 101 6.18 17.51 5.70
CA GLY A 101 7.56 17.02 5.68
C GLY A 101 7.66 15.59 6.18
N ASP A 102 8.88 15.15 6.49
CA ASP A 102 9.15 13.79 6.98
C ASP A 102 10.25 13.82 8.05
N PRO A 103 9.99 14.48 9.20
CA PRO A 103 11.02 14.63 10.23
C PRO A 103 11.47 13.30 10.83
N ASP A 104 10.61 12.29 10.88
CA ASP A 104 10.91 11.01 11.51
C ASP A 104 11.34 9.92 10.51
N GLY A 105 11.45 10.25 9.22
CA GLY A 105 11.89 9.30 8.20
C GLY A 105 10.92 8.15 7.97
N LYS A 106 9.61 8.40 8.02
CA LYS A 106 8.56 7.38 7.90
C LYS A 106 8.06 7.15 6.48
N LEU A 107 8.31 8.08 5.55
CA LEU A 107 7.79 8.04 4.19
C LEU A 107 8.74 7.27 3.27
N HIS A 108 8.24 6.24 2.60
CA HIS A 108 9.03 5.36 1.77
C HIS A 108 8.32 4.96 0.48
N LEU A 109 9.09 4.58 -0.54
CA LEU A 109 8.57 3.81 -1.68
C LEU A 109 8.57 2.33 -1.33
N LEU A 110 7.55 1.61 -1.75
CA LEU A 110 7.45 0.17 -1.45
C LEU A 110 8.67 -0.61 -1.94
N LEU A 111 9.13 -0.36 -3.17
CA LEU A 111 10.24 -1.12 -3.74
C LEU A 111 11.60 -0.74 -3.16
N ASP A 112 11.69 0.33 -2.36
CA ASP A 112 12.92 0.64 -1.63
C ASP A 112 13.29 -0.41 -0.58
N PHE A 113 12.35 -1.25 -0.17
CA PHE A 113 12.62 -2.35 0.75
C PHE A 113 13.18 -3.59 0.04
N THR A 114 13.21 -3.56 -1.29
CA THR A 114 13.72 -4.63 -2.15
C THR A 114 15.09 -4.25 -2.74
N ASP A 115 15.65 -5.12 -3.57
CA ASP A 115 16.86 -4.80 -4.33
C ASP A 115 16.60 -3.77 -5.44
N ARG A 116 15.34 -3.47 -5.71
CA ARG A 116 14.90 -2.52 -6.75
C ARG A 116 14.68 -1.12 -6.19
N LYS A 117 15.66 -0.61 -5.47
CA LYS A 117 15.56 0.71 -4.81
C LYS A 117 15.34 1.82 -5.82
N GLY A 118 14.42 2.72 -5.52
CA GLY A 118 14.05 3.83 -6.38
C GLY A 118 13.08 3.48 -7.50
N GLU A 119 12.72 2.21 -7.67
CA GLU A 119 11.73 1.82 -8.66
C GLU A 119 10.31 2.05 -8.15
N GLU A 120 9.40 2.23 -9.09
CA GLU A 120 8.01 2.54 -8.80
C GLU A 120 7.11 1.36 -9.17
N VAL A 121 6.00 1.21 -8.45
CA VAL A 121 4.92 0.31 -8.86
C VAL A 121 4.03 1.09 -9.82
N ALA A 122 3.95 0.63 -11.07
CA ALA A 122 3.18 1.30 -12.11
C ALA A 122 1.70 1.35 -11.74
N ASP A 123 1.01 2.43 -12.15
CA ASP A 123 -0.41 2.58 -11.90
C ASP A 123 -1.22 1.75 -12.91
N PRO A 124 -1.92 0.68 -12.48
CA PRO A 124 -2.64 -0.21 -13.39
C PRO A 124 -3.88 0.44 -13.99
N TRP A 125 -4.33 1.58 -13.46
CA TRP A 125 -5.38 2.37 -14.09
C TRP A 125 -4.99 2.79 -15.51
N TYR A 126 -3.70 3.10 -15.70
CA TYR A 126 -3.17 3.52 -17.00
C TYR A 126 -2.62 2.36 -17.82
N THR A 127 -1.94 1.40 -17.18
CA THR A 127 -1.29 0.29 -17.91
C THR A 127 -2.22 -0.89 -18.17
N GLY A 128 -3.22 -1.11 -17.30
CA GLY A 128 -4.07 -2.29 -17.33
C GLY A 128 -3.35 -3.57 -16.91
N ASP A 129 -2.08 -3.49 -16.51
CA ASP A 129 -1.26 -4.67 -16.21
C ASP A 129 -1.29 -5.00 -14.72
N PHE A 130 -2.34 -5.70 -14.29
CA PHE A 130 -2.50 -6.13 -12.90
C PHE A 130 -1.57 -7.27 -12.52
N ASP A 131 -1.04 -8.02 -13.49
CA ASP A 131 -0.06 -9.07 -13.22
C ASP A 131 1.27 -8.46 -12.77
N ALA A 132 1.74 -7.43 -13.47
CA ALA A 132 2.96 -6.73 -13.08
C ALA A 132 2.81 -6.06 -11.71
N VAL A 133 1.66 -5.45 -11.45
CA VAL A 133 1.38 -4.83 -10.14
C VAL A 133 1.38 -5.88 -9.03
N TRP A 134 0.73 -7.01 -9.25
CA TRP A 134 0.72 -8.11 -8.29
C TRP A 134 2.15 -8.55 -7.92
N GLU A 135 3.00 -8.78 -8.93
CA GLU A 135 4.38 -9.22 -8.72
C GLU A 135 5.18 -8.18 -7.91
N ASP A 136 5.06 -6.91 -8.25
CA ASP A 136 5.77 -5.83 -7.55
C ASP A 136 5.29 -5.68 -6.10
N LEU A 137 3.98 -5.72 -5.89
CA LEU A 137 3.40 -5.60 -4.55
C LEU A 137 3.78 -6.79 -3.68
N LEU A 138 3.74 -7.99 -4.22
CA LEU A 138 4.12 -9.19 -3.49
C LEU A 138 5.59 -9.13 -3.09
N GLU A 139 6.47 -8.76 -4.00
CA GLU A 139 7.90 -8.62 -3.71
C GLU A 139 8.14 -7.60 -2.59
N GLY A 140 7.51 -6.43 -2.69
CA GLY A 140 7.64 -5.38 -1.67
C GLY A 140 7.11 -5.80 -0.31
N CYS A 141 5.94 -6.43 -0.27
CA CYS A 141 5.35 -6.89 0.99
C CYS A 141 6.18 -8.02 1.63
N GLN A 142 6.71 -8.93 0.83
CA GLN A 142 7.62 -9.96 1.34
C GLN A 142 8.89 -9.36 1.93
N ALA A 143 9.44 -8.34 1.30
CA ALA A 143 10.62 -7.64 1.81
C ALA A 143 10.33 -6.94 3.15
N LEU A 144 9.17 -6.29 3.27
CA LEU A 144 8.72 -5.67 4.52
C LEU A 144 8.62 -6.70 5.65
N LEU A 145 8.01 -7.83 5.36
CA LEU A 145 7.86 -8.88 6.36
C LEU A 145 9.21 -9.41 6.84
N ARG A 146 10.15 -9.62 5.92
CA ARG A 146 11.51 -10.07 6.28
C ARG A 146 12.24 -9.07 7.16
N GLU A 147 12.08 -7.77 6.87
CA GLU A 147 12.81 -6.72 7.58
C GLU A 147 12.28 -6.46 8.98
N TYR A 148 10.97 -6.50 9.17
CA TYR A 148 10.32 -6.08 10.42
C TYR A 148 9.67 -7.21 11.23
N ARG A 149 9.81 -8.40 10.76
CA ARG A 149 9.25 -9.58 11.42
C ARG A 149 9.96 -9.95 12.72
#